data_3dd3ad3a5a24529489efdee183472d2f
#
_entry.id   3dd3ad3a5a24529489efdee183472d2f
#
_cell.length_a   1.000
_cell.length_b   1.000
_cell.length_c   1.000
_cell.angle_alpha   90.00
_cell.angle_beta   90.00
_cell.angle_gamma   90.00
#
_symmetry.space_group_name_H-M   'P 1'
#
loop_
_entity.id
_entity.type
_entity.pdbx_description
1 polymer ?
#
loop_
_entity_poly.entity_id
_entity_poly.type
_entity_poly.pdbx_seq_one_letter_code
_entity_poly.pdbx_strand_id
1 'polypeptide(L)'
;MKKLNQFMCIGAVGLLSVGLSAQGTDTQQPMQGDKKPMQGEMQHAKANMKAEQVIASWKPAPKMAAEAMIKKYGEPAEVTSMRIIWHNNGPWKYTEIMNQETEHNFPMPHKDAMHQAVNYKVDPSKADDILEYDGSIILNRTAGMIGAICDKEPANFLAVNLAHEVATGKKSVDEARKQYAMSIETMMKEKKMDKYTSGLIFEPPANAGFTDAPFGAMGTNGKK
;
A
#
# COMPACT_ATOMS: atom_id res chain seq x y z
N MET A 1 42.30 -30.14 -8.21
CA MET A 1 41.94 -31.58 -8.31
C MET A 1 40.69 -31.85 -7.50
N LYS A 2 39.72 -32.59 -8.11
CA LYS A 2 38.41 -33.10 -7.69
C LYS A 2 37.25 -32.27 -8.33
N LYS A 3 36.86 -32.68 -9.47
CA LYS A 3 35.97 -33.72 -10.06
C LYS A 3 34.49 -33.29 -10.01
N LEU A 4 34.10 -32.94 -11.19
CA LEU A 4 32.80 -32.82 -11.80
C LEU A 4 31.96 -34.10 -11.61
N ASN A 5 30.63 -33.96 -11.36
CA ASN A 5 29.67 -35.03 -11.63
C ASN A 5 28.46 -34.47 -12.34
N GLN A 6 28.39 -34.79 -13.62
CA GLN A 6 27.22 -34.73 -14.46
C GLN A 6 26.33 -35.94 -14.16
N PHE A 7 25.03 -35.71 -14.03
CA PHE A 7 24.04 -36.76 -14.23
C PHE A 7 23.14 -36.41 -15.42
N MET A 8 23.36 -37.17 -16.49
CA MET A 8 22.53 -37.23 -17.66
C MET A 8 21.59 -38.44 -17.50
N CYS A 9 20.28 -38.25 -17.64
CA CYS A 9 19.33 -39.34 -17.82
C CYS A 9 18.56 -39.14 -19.12
N ILE A 10 18.84 -40.05 -20.06
CA ILE A 10 18.14 -40.30 -21.31
C ILE A 10 17.15 -41.44 -21.06
N GLY A 11 15.98 -41.40 -21.68
CA GLY A 11 15.05 -42.51 -21.75
C GLY A 11 13.73 -42.03 -22.36
N ALA A 12 13.53 -42.20 -23.53
CA ALA A 12 13.18 -43.25 -24.46
C ALA A 12 11.66 -43.27 -24.78
N VAL A 13 11.42 -43.06 -26.05
CA VAL A 13 10.15 -43.09 -26.79
C VAL A 13 9.58 -44.51 -26.80
N GLY A 14 8.28 -44.66 -26.67
CA GLY A 14 7.54 -45.89 -26.95
C GLY A 14 6.19 -45.60 -27.56
N LEU A 15 6.14 -45.66 -28.88
CA LEU A 15 4.90 -45.80 -29.66
C LEU A 15 4.41 -47.26 -29.59
N LEU A 16 3.13 -47.44 -29.30
CA LEU A 16 2.43 -48.68 -29.68
C LEU A 16 0.98 -48.36 -30.07
N SER A 17 0.73 -48.48 -31.33
CA SER A 17 -0.57 -48.55 -31.99
C SER A 17 -1.08 -50.00 -31.99
N VAL A 18 -2.28 -50.27 -31.50
CA VAL A 18 -3.10 -51.42 -31.94
C VAL A 18 -4.56 -51.02 -31.95
N GLY A 19 -5.15 -51.06 -33.12
CA GLY A 19 -6.59 -50.99 -33.30
C GLY A 19 -7.20 -52.37 -33.11
N LEU A 20 -8.44 -52.43 -32.70
CA LEU A 20 -9.45 -53.37 -33.29
C LEU A 20 -10.85 -53.00 -32.82
N SER A 21 -11.75 -52.98 -33.76
CA SER A 21 -13.20 -52.81 -33.67
C SER A 21 -13.94 -53.96 -32.97
N ALA A 22 -14.97 -53.66 -32.21
CA ALA A 22 -16.12 -54.57 -32.06
C ALA A 22 -17.38 -53.75 -31.73
N GLN A 23 -18.40 -53.89 -32.56
CA GLN A 23 -19.76 -53.41 -32.37
C GLN A 23 -20.43 -54.16 -31.25
N GLY A 24 -21.09 -53.44 -30.37
CA GLY A 24 -22.02 -53.97 -29.37
C GLY A 24 -23.14 -52.97 -29.16
N THR A 25 -24.28 -53.21 -29.77
CA THR A 25 -25.55 -52.51 -29.51
C THR A 25 -26.05 -52.89 -28.13
N ASP A 26 -26.11 -51.92 -27.25
CA ASP A 26 -26.93 -52.04 -26.02
C ASP A 26 -27.68 -50.73 -25.74
N THR A 27 -29.00 -50.89 -25.84
CA THR A 27 -30.00 -49.86 -25.60
C THR A 27 -30.12 -49.65 -24.09
N GLN A 28 -29.55 -48.58 -23.58
CA GLN A 28 -29.86 -48.13 -22.21
C GLN A 28 -30.53 -46.75 -22.26
N GLN A 29 -31.70 -46.72 -21.69
CA GLN A 29 -32.57 -45.56 -21.42
C GLN A 29 -31.80 -44.46 -20.67
N PRO A 30 -32.09 -43.18 -20.93
CA PRO A 30 -31.53 -42.08 -20.13
C PRO A 30 -32.18 -42.05 -18.76
N MET A 31 -31.41 -42.34 -17.72
CA MET A 31 -31.79 -41.96 -16.36
C MET A 31 -31.80 -40.43 -16.27
N GLN A 32 -32.97 -39.85 -16.16
CA GLN A 32 -33.19 -38.50 -15.71
C GLN A 32 -32.67 -38.39 -14.27
N GLY A 33 -31.41 -38.00 -14.12
CA GLY A 33 -30.87 -37.52 -12.87
C GLY A 33 -31.15 -36.05 -12.77
N ASP A 34 -32.05 -35.68 -11.86
CA ASP A 34 -32.26 -34.30 -11.45
C ASP A 34 -30.94 -33.68 -10.97
N LYS A 35 -30.25 -33.04 -11.88
CA LYS A 35 -29.17 -32.13 -11.52
C LYS A 35 -29.78 -30.86 -10.95
N LYS A 36 -30.05 -30.86 -9.65
CA LYS A 36 -30.22 -29.65 -8.86
C LYS A 36 -28.98 -28.77 -9.12
N PRO A 37 -29.11 -27.55 -9.64
CA PRO A 37 -27.97 -26.65 -9.76
C PRO A 37 -27.48 -26.33 -8.35
N MET A 38 -26.26 -26.74 -8.02
CA MET A 38 -25.55 -26.14 -6.90
C MET A 38 -25.09 -24.74 -7.34
N GLN A 39 -26.02 -23.83 -7.45
CA GLN A 39 -25.76 -22.41 -7.37
C GLN A 39 -25.49 -22.07 -5.90
N GLY A 40 -24.26 -22.33 -5.48
CA GLY A 40 -23.68 -21.58 -4.38
C GLY A 40 -23.42 -20.15 -4.87
N GLU A 41 -24.46 -19.36 -5.02
CA GLU A 41 -24.35 -17.93 -4.96
C GLU A 41 -23.83 -17.60 -3.56
N MET A 42 -22.49 -17.48 -3.45
CA MET A 42 -21.92 -16.62 -2.45
C MET A 42 -22.37 -15.20 -2.82
N GLN A 43 -23.58 -14.88 -2.45
CA GLN A 43 -24.01 -13.51 -2.26
C GLN A 43 -23.06 -12.98 -1.18
N HIS A 44 -21.99 -12.33 -1.59
CA HIS A 44 -21.34 -11.33 -0.79
C HIS A 44 -22.41 -10.27 -0.54
N ALA A 45 -23.20 -10.49 0.50
CA ALA A 45 -23.96 -9.44 1.10
C ALA A 45 -22.91 -8.38 1.48
N LYS A 46 -22.75 -7.35 0.65
CA LYS A 46 -22.20 -6.07 1.06
C LYS A 46 -23.16 -5.56 2.13
N ALA A 47 -22.99 -6.05 3.36
CA ALA A 47 -23.49 -5.36 4.51
C ALA A 47 -22.80 -3.98 4.42
N ASN A 48 -23.55 -2.95 4.11
CA ASN A 48 -23.12 -1.56 4.14
C ASN A 48 -22.99 -1.21 5.62
N MET A 49 -21.91 -1.74 6.27
CA MET A 49 -21.61 -1.45 7.66
C MET A 49 -21.18 0.02 7.70
N LYS A 50 -21.91 0.82 8.46
CA LYS A 50 -21.49 2.20 8.70
C LYS A 50 -20.12 2.19 9.38
N ALA A 51 -19.21 3.03 8.92
CA ALA A 51 -17.86 3.11 9.45
C ALA A 51 -17.87 3.28 10.97
N GLU A 52 -18.75 4.12 11.50
CA GLU A 52 -18.89 4.36 12.95
C GLU A 52 -19.16 3.09 13.76
N GLN A 53 -19.96 2.16 13.23
CA GLN A 53 -20.26 0.89 13.91
C GLN A 53 -19.03 -0.02 13.96
N VAL A 54 -18.25 -0.02 12.89
CA VAL A 54 -17.03 -0.83 12.80
C VAL A 54 -15.95 -0.31 13.74
N ILE A 55 -15.69 1.01 13.69
CA ILE A 55 -14.61 1.62 14.48
C ILE A 55 -14.94 1.69 15.98
N ALA A 56 -16.19 1.47 16.38
CA ALA A 56 -16.60 1.49 17.79
C ALA A 56 -15.77 0.54 18.67
N SER A 57 -15.37 -0.62 18.12
CA SER A 57 -14.56 -1.64 18.79
C SER A 57 -13.06 -1.55 18.52
N TRP A 58 -12.61 -0.56 17.75
CA TRP A 58 -11.21 -0.43 17.37
C TRP A 58 -10.32 0.04 18.52
N LYS A 59 -9.01 -0.17 18.37
CA LYS A 59 -7.99 0.37 19.26
C LYS A 59 -8.05 1.90 19.30
N PRO A 60 -7.56 2.54 20.38
CA PRO A 60 -7.75 3.98 20.59
C PRO A 60 -7.19 4.86 19.46
N ALA A 61 -5.96 4.63 19.02
CA ALA A 61 -5.33 5.49 18.01
C ALA A 61 -6.02 5.40 16.63
N PRO A 62 -6.25 4.21 16.03
CA PRO A 62 -6.97 4.13 14.77
C PRO A 62 -8.43 4.59 14.87
N LYS A 63 -9.11 4.38 16.00
CA LYS A 63 -10.46 4.89 16.22
C LYS A 63 -10.49 6.41 16.18
N MET A 64 -9.60 7.08 16.93
CA MET A 64 -9.50 8.53 16.97
C MET A 64 -9.17 9.13 15.59
N ALA A 65 -8.23 8.50 14.85
CA ALA A 65 -7.91 8.91 13.48
C ALA A 65 -9.12 8.76 12.55
N ALA A 66 -9.85 7.64 12.64
CA ALA A 66 -11.06 7.38 11.84
C ALA A 66 -12.17 8.40 12.11
N GLU A 67 -12.47 8.67 13.37
CA GLU A 67 -13.46 9.69 13.77
C GLU A 67 -13.10 11.08 13.21
N ALA A 68 -11.82 11.45 13.25
CA ALA A 68 -11.35 12.73 12.70
C ALA A 68 -11.51 12.78 11.16
N MET A 69 -11.21 11.69 10.46
CA MET A 69 -11.35 11.61 9.00
C MET A 69 -12.80 11.57 8.56
N ILE A 70 -13.68 10.82 9.24
CA ILE A 70 -15.13 10.82 8.98
C ILE A 70 -15.69 12.25 9.16
N LYS A 71 -15.31 12.93 10.23
CA LYS A 71 -15.75 14.32 10.47
C LYS A 71 -15.29 15.27 9.37
N LYS A 72 -14.10 15.09 8.82
CA LYS A 72 -13.50 16.00 7.82
C LYS A 72 -13.93 15.68 6.39
N TYR A 73 -13.97 14.41 6.01
CA TYR A 73 -14.13 13.95 4.64
C TYR A 73 -15.44 13.16 4.40
N GLY A 74 -16.24 12.93 5.44
CA GLY A 74 -17.44 12.11 5.37
C GLY A 74 -17.14 10.61 5.42
N GLU A 75 -18.13 9.80 5.04
CA GLU A 75 -18.02 8.34 5.05
C GLU A 75 -16.90 7.84 4.13
N PRO A 76 -16.13 6.83 4.55
CA PRO A 76 -15.12 6.21 3.71
C PRO A 76 -15.76 5.44 2.54
N ALA A 77 -15.01 5.31 1.45
CA ALA A 77 -15.43 4.54 0.27
C ALA A 77 -15.43 3.03 0.52
N GLU A 78 -14.54 2.56 1.41
CA GLU A 78 -14.41 1.14 1.75
C GLU A 78 -14.42 0.96 3.26
N VAL A 79 -15.21 0.00 3.73
CA VAL A 79 -15.31 -0.35 5.16
C VAL A 79 -15.20 -1.86 5.31
N THR A 80 -14.24 -2.28 6.13
CA THR A 80 -14.08 -3.67 6.56
C THR A 80 -13.92 -3.70 8.08
N SER A 81 -13.97 -4.89 8.70
CA SER A 81 -13.74 -5.02 10.15
C SER A 81 -12.38 -4.51 10.62
N MET A 82 -11.38 -4.50 9.74
CA MET A 82 -9.99 -4.19 10.08
C MET A 82 -9.45 -2.90 9.48
N ARG A 83 -10.11 -2.31 8.47
CA ARG A 83 -9.67 -1.10 7.81
C ARG A 83 -10.79 -0.33 7.14
N ILE A 84 -10.58 0.96 6.99
CA ILE A 84 -11.43 1.87 6.22
C ILE A 84 -10.55 2.71 5.29
N ILE A 85 -11.09 3.04 4.09
CA ILE A 85 -10.33 3.73 3.06
C ILE A 85 -11.17 4.84 2.42
N TRP A 86 -10.55 6.02 2.26
CA TRP A 86 -11.00 7.10 1.38
C TRP A 86 -10.11 7.18 0.16
N HIS A 87 -10.68 7.41 -1.01
CA HIS A 87 -9.95 7.66 -2.25
C HIS A 87 -10.09 9.12 -2.67
N ASN A 88 -8.99 9.72 -3.10
CA ASN A 88 -8.94 11.11 -3.59
C ASN A 88 -9.59 12.12 -2.62
N ASN A 89 -9.22 12.03 -1.35
CA ASN A 89 -9.76 12.89 -0.29
C ASN A 89 -8.82 14.04 0.03
N GLY A 90 -9.22 15.27 -0.29
CA GLY A 90 -8.38 16.47 -0.19
C GLY A 90 -7.17 16.36 -1.11
N PRO A 91 -5.93 16.56 -0.63
CA PRO A 91 -4.72 16.41 -1.45
C PRO A 91 -4.25 14.95 -1.56
N TRP A 92 -4.84 14.04 -0.78
CA TRP A 92 -4.41 12.65 -0.70
C TRP A 92 -4.99 11.81 -1.83
N LYS A 93 -4.16 10.99 -2.44
CA LYS A 93 -4.61 9.95 -3.37
C LYS A 93 -5.47 8.90 -2.67
N TYR A 94 -5.11 8.60 -1.44
CA TYR A 94 -5.93 7.82 -0.51
C TYR A 94 -5.55 8.10 0.94
N THR A 95 -6.49 7.83 1.83
CA THR A 95 -6.30 7.68 3.27
C THR A 95 -6.76 6.29 3.66
N GLU A 96 -5.90 5.50 4.28
CA GLU A 96 -6.21 4.19 4.84
C GLU A 96 -5.97 4.20 6.33
N ILE A 97 -6.93 3.72 7.11
CA ILE A 97 -6.78 3.52 8.55
C ILE A 97 -7.02 2.06 8.86
N MET A 98 -6.05 1.44 9.53
CA MET A 98 -6.10 0.05 9.96
C MET A 98 -6.31 -0.04 11.46
N ASN A 99 -7.12 -1.02 11.93
CA ASN A 99 -7.25 -1.33 13.36
C ASN A 99 -5.96 -1.97 13.91
N GLN A 100 -4.85 -1.30 13.70
CA GLN A 100 -3.52 -1.70 14.14
C GLN A 100 -2.80 -0.48 14.70
N GLU A 101 -1.94 -0.69 15.69
CA GLU A 101 -1.10 0.34 16.28
C GLU A 101 0.35 -0.09 16.15
N THR A 102 1.19 0.76 15.58
CA THR A 102 2.64 0.58 15.52
C THR A 102 3.31 1.61 16.43
N GLU A 103 4.20 1.16 17.31
CA GLU A 103 4.98 2.06 18.17
C GLU A 103 5.91 2.91 17.34
N HIS A 104 5.83 4.22 17.50
CA HIS A 104 6.74 5.17 16.88
C HIS A 104 7.22 6.18 17.92
N ASN A 105 8.54 6.31 18.09
CA ASN A 105 9.14 7.11 19.15
C ASN A 105 9.68 8.47 18.68
N PHE A 106 9.47 8.82 17.41
CA PHE A 106 9.93 10.08 16.83
C PHE A 106 8.75 10.99 16.47
N PRO A 107 8.78 12.30 16.88
CA PRO A 107 9.73 12.99 17.74
C PRO A 107 9.50 12.70 19.21
N MET A 108 8.40 12.04 19.56
CA MET A 108 7.99 11.59 20.88
C MET A 108 7.13 10.32 20.74
N PRO A 109 7.00 9.48 21.79
CA PRO A 109 6.22 8.25 21.72
C PRO A 109 4.76 8.48 21.30
N HIS A 110 4.31 7.80 20.25
CA HIS A 110 2.94 7.77 19.76
C HIS A 110 2.65 6.46 19.00
N LYS A 111 1.41 6.30 18.51
CA LYS A 111 0.97 5.12 17.77
C LYS A 111 0.61 5.49 16.34
N ASP A 112 1.31 4.90 15.39
CA ASP A 112 0.98 5.01 13.98
C ASP A 112 -0.21 4.11 13.64
N ALA A 113 -1.19 4.66 12.90
CA ALA A 113 -2.41 3.94 12.51
C ALA A 113 -3.01 4.38 11.18
N MET A 114 -2.71 5.60 10.70
CA MET A 114 -3.29 6.19 9.50
C MET A 114 -2.25 6.44 8.42
N HIS A 115 -2.37 5.75 7.31
CA HIS A 115 -1.56 5.93 6.12
C HIS A 115 -2.22 6.90 5.14
N GLN A 116 -1.51 7.94 4.75
CA GLN A 116 -1.93 8.88 3.71
C GLN A 116 -0.84 9.02 2.66
N ALA A 117 -1.20 9.01 1.39
CA ALA A 117 -0.24 9.04 0.29
C ALA A 117 -0.64 10.02 -0.80
N VAL A 118 0.37 10.57 -1.48
CA VAL A 118 0.23 11.46 -2.64
C VAL A 118 1.08 10.96 -3.80
N ASN A 119 0.77 11.43 -5.02
CA ASN A 119 1.66 11.21 -6.14
C ASN A 119 2.99 11.93 -5.90
N TYR A 120 4.10 11.23 -6.13
CA TYR A 120 5.43 11.79 -5.93
C TYR A 120 6.48 11.01 -6.72
N LYS A 121 7.36 11.74 -7.40
CA LYS A 121 8.50 11.15 -8.11
C LYS A 121 9.73 11.22 -7.21
N VAL A 122 10.12 10.10 -6.64
CA VAL A 122 11.32 9.98 -5.81
C VAL A 122 12.54 9.69 -6.67
N ASP A 123 13.63 10.42 -6.47
CA ASP A 123 14.94 10.01 -6.94
C ASP A 123 15.43 8.84 -6.06
N PRO A 124 15.77 7.68 -6.63
CA PRO A 124 16.27 6.54 -5.85
C PRO A 124 17.49 6.85 -4.98
N SER A 125 18.33 7.79 -5.41
CA SER A 125 19.52 8.23 -4.64
C SER A 125 19.18 8.99 -3.35
N LYS A 126 17.89 9.32 -3.13
CA LYS A 126 17.39 10.01 -1.93
C LYS A 126 16.56 9.13 -1.02
N ALA A 127 16.42 7.85 -1.35
CA ALA A 127 15.56 6.95 -0.59
C ALA A 127 16.12 6.67 0.82
N ASP A 128 17.41 6.52 0.97
CA ASP A 128 18.08 6.32 2.26
C ASP A 128 17.97 7.57 3.16
N ASP A 129 18.28 8.76 2.64
CA ASP A 129 18.10 10.02 3.37
C ASP A 129 16.66 10.20 3.89
N ILE A 130 15.67 9.88 3.03
CA ILE A 130 14.25 10.00 3.39
C ILE A 130 13.87 9.01 4.50
N LEU A 131 14.31 7.77 4.43
CA LEU A 131 14.01 6.74 5.42
C LEU A 131 14.80 6.94 6.73
N GLU A 132 16.00 7.52 6.67
CA GLU A 132 16.75 7.95 7.86
C GLU A 132 16.05 9.12 8.56
N TYR A 133 15.47 10.03 7.78
CA TYR A 133 14.70 11.14 8.31
C TYR A 133 13.51 10.65 9.15
N ASP A 134 12.67 9.77 8.62
CA ASP A 134 11.48 9.25 9.30
C ASP A 134 11.13 7.85 8.80
N GLY A 135 11.20 6.88 9.71
CA GLY A 135 10.92 5.46 9.40
C GLY A 135 9.45 5.15 9.08
N SER A 136 8.52 6.09 9.30
CA SER A 136 7.11 5.94 8.94
C SER A 136 6.79 6.35 7.49
N ILE A 137 7.77 6.88 6.75
CA ILE A 137 7.61 7.22 5.33
C ILE A 137 7.53 5.96 4.47
N ILE A 138 6.56 5.93 3.57
CA ILE A 138 6.38 4.86 2.58
C ILE A 138 6.70 5.40 1.19
N LEU A 139 7.63 4.74 0.51
CA LEU A 139 8.00 5.06 -0.88
C LEU A 139 7.57 3.93 -1.81
N ASN A 140 6.81 4.26 -2.85
CA ASN A 140 6.49 3.34 -3.94
C ASN A 140 6.87 3.99 -5.27
N ARG A 141 8.09 3.73 -5.73
CA ARG A 141 8.64 4.30 -6.95
C ARG A 141 7.88 3.87 -8.20
N THR A 142 7.48 2.62 -8.28
CA THR A 142 6.75 2.11 -9.45
C THR A 142 5.40 2.77 -9.61
N ALA A 143 4.64 2.91 -8.52
CA ALA A 143 3.37 3.63 -8.53
C ALA A 143 3.55 5.17 -8.52
N GLY A 144 4.76 5.67 -8.23
CA GLY A 144 5.05 7.09 -8.11
C GLY A 144 4.33 7.73 -6.94
N MET A 145 4.55 7.20 -5.74
CA MET A 145 3.90 7.68 -4.52
C MET A 145 4.87 7.83 -3.37
N ILE A 146 4.60 8.82 -2.54
CA ILE A 146 5.13 8.96 -1.18
C ILE A 146 3.96 9.03 -0.22
N GLY A 147 4.08 8.40 0.92
CA GLY A 147 3.11 8.48 2.00
C GLY A 147 3.78 8.50 3.36
N ALA A 148 3.00 8.75 4.39
CA ALA A 148 3.43 8.65 5.78
C ALA A 148 2.37 7.94 6.61
N ILE A 149 2.80 7.28 7.67
CA ILE A 149 1.90 6.66 8.65
C ILE A 149 2.05 7.41 9.98
N CYS A 150 0.96 7.98 10.49
CA CYS A 150 0.94 8.65 11.79
C CYS A 150 -0.44 8.49 12.46
N ASP A 151 -0.63 9.11 13.63
CA ASP A 151 -1.90 9.11 14.36
C ASP A 151 -2.90 10.19 13.86
N LYS A 152 -2.43 11.20 13.14
CA LYS A 152 -3.25 12.34 12.68
C LYS A 152 -2.74 12.97 11.38
N GLU A 153 -3.67 13.49 10.58
CA GLU A 153 -3.38 14.10 9.28
C GLU A 153 -2.37 15.27 9.31
N PRO A 154 -2.41 16.21 10.28
CA PRO A 154 -1.38 17.24 10.36
C PRO A 154 0.05 16.71 10.49
N ALA A 155 0.22 15.58 11.19
CA ALA A 155 1.52 14.93 11.29
C ALA A 155 1.93 14.23 9.98
N ASN A 156 0.98 13.65 9.25
CA ASN A 156 1.25 13.11 7.90
C ASN A 156 1.63 14.23 6.90
N PHE A 157 0.97 15.39 6.96
CA PHE A 157 1.42 16.55 6.18
C PHE A 157 2.86 16.93 6.52
N LEU A 158 3.16 17.06 7.81
CA LEU A 158 4.49 17.40 8.29
C LEU A 158 5.54 16.39 7.79
N ALA A 159 5.27 15.10 7.95
CA ALA A 159 6.17 14.02 7.54
C ALA A 159 6.45 14.05 6.03
N VAL A 160 5.42 14.14 5.19
CA VAL A 160 5.55 14.16 3.73
C VAL A 160 6.20 15.45 3.25
N ASN A 161 5.89 16.61 3.83
CA ASN A 161 6.47 17.89 3.47
C ASN A 161 7.98 17.95 3.77
N LEU A 162 8.39 17.45 4.90
CA LEU A 162 9.83 17.43 5.25
C LEU A 162 10.58 16.35 4.47
N ALA A 163 9.94 15.20 4.18
CA ALA A 163 10.50 14.22 3.23
C ALA A 163 10.71 14.84 1.83
N HIS A 164 9.80 15.71 1.36
CA HIS A 164 9.99 16.49 0.13
C HIS A 164 11.19 17.44 0.23
N GLU A 165 11.39 18.14 1.34
CA GLU A 165 12.54 19.04 1.50
C GLU A 165 13.86 18.27 1.56
N VAL A 166 13.89 17.07 2.15
CA VAL A 166 15.05 16.16 2.12
C VAL A 166 15.30 15.67 0.68
N ALA A 167 14.27 15.18 0.00
CA ALA A 167 14.35 14.67 -1.37
C ALA A 167 14.88 15.72 -2.36
N THR A 168 14.54 16.98 -2.15
CA THR A 168 14.96 18.11 -3.01
C THR A 168 16.26 18.79 -2.55
N GLY A 169 16.89 18.30 -1.47
CA GLY A 169 18.12 18.85 -0.92
C GLY A 169 17.95 20.22 -0.24
N LYS A 170 16.70 20.63 0.05
CA LYS A 170 16.44 21.89 0.78
C LYS A 170 16.75 21.77 2.27
N LYS A 171 16.73 20.57 2.81
CA LYS A 171 17.12 20.26 4.18
C LYS A 171 17.95 18.99 4.21
N SER A 172 18.91 18.94 5.13
CA SER A 172 19.53 17.70 5.56
C SER A 172 18.55 16.89 6.43
N VAL A 173 18.86 15.62 6.65
CA VAL A 173 18.13 14.74 7.57
C VAL A 173 17.98 15.38 8.96
N ASP A 174 19.08 15.86 9.53
CA ASP A 174 19.09 16.51 10.85
C ASP A 174 18.24 17.77 10.91
N GLU A 175 18.29 18.63 9.89
CA GLU A 175 17.46 19.84 9.82
C GLU A 175 15.98 19.50 9.71
N ALA A 176 15.63 18.49 8.92
CA ALA A 176 14.26 18.01 8.80
C ALA A 176 13.74 17.44 10.14
N ARG A 177 14.55 16.62 10.83
CA ARG A 177 14.20 16.08 12.14
C ARG A 177 14.01 17.14 13.20
N LYS A 178 14.87 18.17 13.24
CA LYS A 178 14.71 19.34 14.13
C LYS A 178 13.43 20.10 13.83
N GLN A 179 13.17 20.39 12.55
CA GLN A 179 11.94 21.07 12.12
C GLN A 179 10.69 20.28 12.51
N TYR A 180 10.73 18.95 12.34
CA TYR A 180 9.62 18.08 12.74
C TYR A 180 9.30 18.25 14.22
N ALA A 181 10.31 18.13 15.09
CA ALA A 181 10.13 18.27 16.54
C ALA A 181 9.56 19.65 16.91
N MET A 182 10.06 20.73 16.29
CA MET A 182 9.56 22.10 16.53
C MET A 182 8.10 22.27 16.10
N SER A 183 7.71 21.72 14.94
CA SER A 183 6.33 21.82 14.44
C SER A 183 5.35 21.05 15.34
N ILE A 184 5.73 19.85 15.78
CA ILE A 184 4.92 19.07 16.74
C ILE A 184 4.80 19.81 18.08
N GLU A 185 5.89 20.38 18.60
CA GLU A 185 5.87 21.15 19.84
C GLU A 185 4.92 22.35 19.76
N THR A 186 5.01 23.13 18.66
CA THR A 186 4.12 24.27 18.40
C THR A 186 2.65 23.82 18.32
N MET A 187 2.38 22.76 17.58
CA MET A 187 1.03 22.22 17.45
C MET A 187 0.46 21.75 18.80
N MET A 188 1.27 21.10 19.63
CA MET A 188 0.83 20.57 20.93
C MET A 188 0.67 21.66 21.99
N LYS A 189 1.65 22.54 22.13
CA LYS A 189 1.68 23.57 23.20
C LYS A 189 0.85 24.79 22.85
N GLU A 190 0.98 25.29 21.62
CA GLU A 190 0.34 26.54 21.21
C GLU A 190 -0.99 26.33 20.50
N LYS A 191 -1.35 25.06 20.16
CA LYS A 191 -2.53 24.71 19.35
C LYS A 191 -2.56 25.43 17.98
N LYS A 192 -1.37 25.73 17.44
CA LYS A 192 -1.20 26.39 16.17
C LYS A 192 -0.67 25.41 15.11
N MET A 193 -1.17 25.59 13.91
CA MET A 193 -0.65 24.90 12.72
C MET A 193 0.36 25.80 12.03
N ASP A 194 1.46 25.24 11.57
CA ASP A 194 2.42 25.90 10.71
C ASP A 194 2.23 25.49 9.22
N LYS A 195 3.11 25.98 8.33
CA LYS A 195 3.03 25.67 6.91
C LYS A 195 3.18 24.18 6.61
N TYR A 196 3.90 23.44 7.45
CA TYR A 196 4.15 22.01 7.26
C TYR A 196 3.00 21.13 7.73
N THR A 197 2.23 21.60 8.70
CA THR A 197 1.14 20.85 9.34
C THR A 197 -0.24 21.21 8.78
N SER A 198 -0.35 22.33 8.05
CA SER A 198 -1.64 22.83 7.53
C SER A 198 -2.03 22.25 6.18
N GLY A 199 -1.08 21.69 5.41
CA GLY A 199 -1.30 21.15 4.07
C GLY A 199 0.02 20.84 3.38
N LEU A 200 -0.02 20.43 2.12
CA LEU A 200 1.19 20.20 1.32
C LEU A 200 1.86 21.54 0.94
N ILE A 201 3.19 21.59 1.02
CA ILE A 201 3.99 22.74 0.59
C ILE A 201 4.47 22.62 -0.87
N PHE A 202 4.05 21.58 -1.55
CA PHE A 202 4.36 21.31 -2.95
C PHE A 202 3.12 20.80 -3.68
N GLU A 203 3.12 20.91 -5.00
CA GLU A 203 2.05 20.38 -5.85
C GLU A 203 2.38 18.93 -6.24
N PRO A 204 1.56 17.94 -5.88
CA PRO A 204 1.77 16.57 -6.32
C PRO A 204 1.63 16.44 -7.84
N PRO A 205 2.60 15.83 -8.55
CA PRO A 205 2.51 15.68 -10.00
C PRO A 205 1.34 14.76 -10.39
N ALA A 206 0.69 15.07 -11.51
CA ALA A 206 -0.42 14.26 -12.02
C ALA A 206 0.01 12.82 -12.34
N ASN A 207 1.25 12.65 -12.82
CA ASN A 207 1.85 11.34 -13.13
C ASN A 207 3.30 11.29 -12.61
N ALA A 208 3.57 10.36 -11.72
CA ALA A 208 4.86 10.18 -11.06
C ALA A 208 5.41 8.75 -11.16
N GLY A 209 4.64 7.82 -11.73
CA GLY A 209 5.02 6.41 -11.82
C GLY A 209 6.28 6.20 -12.66
N PHE A 210 7.08 5.21 -12.25
CA PHE A 210 8.26 4.77 -12.97
C PHE A 210 8.21 3.25 -13.13
N THR A 211 7.87 2.81 -14.33
CA THR A 211 7.92 1.41 -14.70
C THR A 211 9.36 1.03 -15.02
N ASP A 212 9.95 0.13 -14.25
CA ASP A 212 11.31 -0.34 -14.49
C ASP A 212 11.45 -0.96 -15.89
N ALA A 213 12.65 -0.86 -16.49
CA ALA A 213 12.93 -1.55 -17.71
C ALA A 213 13.01 -3.07 -17.47
N PRO A 214 12.56 -3.92 -18.41
CA PRO A 214 12.74 -5.37 -18.30
C PRO A 214 14.21 -5.74 -18.16
N PHE A 215 14.50 -6.79 -17.37
CA PHE A 215 15.84 -7.35 -17.30
C PHE A 215 16.31 -7.75 -18.71
N GLY A 216 17.45 -7.31 -19.13
CA GLY A 216 17.97 -7.49 -20.50
C GLY A 216 17.82 -6.27 -21.42
N ALA A 217 16.91 -5.34 -21.13
CA ALA A 217 16.88 -4.05 -21.84
C ALA A 217 17.89 -3.04 -21.27
N MET A 218 18.45 -3.29 -20.11
CA MET A 218 19.48 -2.43 -19.47
C MET A 218 20.87 -2.58 -20.08
N GLY A 219 21.10 -3.55 -21.00
CA GLY A 219 22.40 -3.86 -21.56
C GLY A 219 22.84 -3.04 -22.76
N THR A 220 22.01 -2.17 -23.34
CA THR A 220 22.34 -1.50 -24.61
C THR A 220 22.68 -0.03 -24.53
N ASN A 221 22.59 0.62 -23.38
CA ASN A 221 22.84 2.08 -23.23
C ASN A 221 24.03 2.45 -22.33
N GLY A 222 24.98 1.57 -22.15
CA GLY A 222 26.16 1.79 -21.31
C GLY A 222 27.47 2.02 -22.09
N LYS A 223 27.43 2.72 -23.23
CA LYS A 223 28.65 3.25 -23.88
C LYS A 223 28.31 4.50 -24.70
N LYS A 224 28.42 5.63 -24.10
CA LYS A 224 28.86 6.87 -24.74
C LYS A 224 29.67 7.68 -23.75
#